data_0b411fa74193c0765558f82a4d5851d5
#
_entry.id   0b411fa74193c0765558f82a4d5851d5
#
_cell.length_a   1.000
_cell.length_b   1.000
_cell.length_c   1.000
_cell.angle_alpha   90.00
_cell.angle_beta   90.00
_cell.angle_gamma   90.00
#
_symmetry.space_group_name_H-M   'P 1'
#
loop_
_entity.id
_entity.type
_entity.pdbx_description
1 polymer ?
#
loop_
_entity_poly.entity_id
_entity_poly.type
_entity_poly.pdbx_seq_one_letter_code
_entity_poly.pdbx_strand_id
1 'polypeptide(L)'
;MSTPVIPDKFLDLFTKKAFAHLATLMSGGEPQVTPVWIDYDGERVIFNTAVGRQKDKNLQRDARVSLSIADPDNPYRYLEVRGRVSERTTSGADAHIDKMAKKYLDKDKYPFRQPGEVRVIFKVTPEHVTSAG
;
A
#
# COMPACT_ATOMS: atom_id res chain seq x y z
N MET A 1 7.34 22.89 3.22
CA MET A 1 6.46 22.48 2.10
C MET A 1 5.42 21.52 2.60
N SER A 2 4.20 21.69 2.14
CA SER A 2 3.11 20.80 2.55
C SER A 2 3.21 19.47 1.80
N THR A 3 2.78 18.38 2.45
CA THR A 3 2.61 17.08 1.82
C THR A 3 1.52 17.18 0.76
N PRO A 4 1.72 16.62 -0.45
CA PRO A 4 0.68 16.58 -1.47
C PRO A 4 -0.56 15.84 -0.95
N VAL A 5 -1.73 16.35 -1.26
CA VAL A 5 -3.01 15.80 -0.83
C VAL A 5 -3.60 14.96 -1.96
N ILE A 6 -4.18 13.82 -1.62
CA ILE A 6 -4.93 13.01 -2.57
C ILE A 6 -6.21 13.80 -2.93
N PRO A 7 -6.47 14.03 -4.23
CA PRO A 7 -7.70 14.73 -4.61
C PRO A 7 -8.95 13.98 -4.13
N ASP A 8 -9.92 14.71 -3.61
CA ASP A 8 -11.14 14.13 -3.03
C ASP A 8 -11.85 13.17 -4.00
N LYS A 9 -11.86 13.50 -5.28
CA LYS A 9 -12.52 12.67 -6.30
C LYS A 9 -11.83 11.33 -6.56
N PHE A 10 -10.65 11.08 -5.96
CA PHE A 10 -9.94 9.80 -6.06
C PHE A 10 -9.91 9.03 -4.74
N LEU A 11 -10.52 9.56 -3.67
CA LEU A 11 -10.53 8.89 -2.37
C LEU A 11 -11.31 7.56 -2.40
N ASP A 12 -12.25 7.41 -3.32
CA ASP A 12 -13.00 6.17 -3.50
C ASP A 12 -12.11 4.99 -3.88
N LEU A 13 -10.94 5.22 -4.46
CA LEU A 13 -10.00 4.16 -4.80
C LEU A 13 -9.48 3.44 -3.54
N PHE A 14 -9.53 4.09 -2.38
CA PHE A 14 -9.13 3.48 -1.11
C PHE A 14 -10.25 2.70 -0.43
N THR A 15 -11.49 2.83 -0.91
CA THR A 15 -12.64 2.09 -0.37
C THR A 15 -13.13 1.00 -1.31
N LYS A 16 -12.85 1.12 -2.60
CA LYS A 16 -13.11 0.07 -3.60
C LYS A 16 -12.11 -1.08 -3.42
N LYS A 17 -12.40 -2.21 -4.06
CA LYS A 17 -11.48 -3.37 -4.11
C LYS A 17 -10.38 -3.13 -5.15
N ALA A 18 -9.73 -1.99 -5.08
CA ALA A 18 -8.67 -1.60 -6.01
C ALA A 18 -7.32 -2.07 -5.49
N PHE A 19 -6.55 -2.76 -6.33
CA PHE A 19 -5.19 -3.14 -6.00
C PHE A 19 -4.24 -1.98 -6.31
N ALA A 20 -3.26 -1.77 -5.43
CA ALA A 20 -2.14 -0.90 -5.73
C ALA A 20 -1.00 -1.74 -6.29
N HIS A 21 -0.41 -1.30 -7.39
CA HIS A 21 0.85 -1.86 -7.88
C HIS A 21 1.96 -1.09 -7.20
N LEU A 22 2.67 -1.77 -6.31
CA LEU A 22 3.67 -1.18 -5.43
C LEU A 22 5.06 -1.48 -5.95
N ALA A 23 5.85 -0.43 -6.21
CA ALA A 23 7.24 -0.55 -6.64
C ALA A 23 8.18 -0.18 -5.50
N THR A 24 9.15 -1.05 -5.24
CA THR A 24 10.25 -0.84 -4.30
C THR A 24 11.57 -1.12 -5.00
N LEU A 25 12.69 -0.77 -4.38
CA LEU A 25 14.00 -0.90 -5.00
C LEU A 25 14.79 -2.06 -4.40
N MET A 26 15.25 -2.95 -5.29
CA MET A 26 16.18 -4.02 -4.94
C MET A 26 17.54 -3.43 -4.54
N SER A 27 18.41 -4.25 -3.95
CA SER A 27 19.73 -3.80 -3.50
C SER A 27 20.60 -3.24 -4.63
N GLY A 28 20.41 -3.71 -5.84
CA GLY A 28 21.11 -3.18 -7.03
C GLY A 28 20.45 -1.96 -7.67
N GLY A 29 19.34 -1.48 -7.11
CA GLY A 29 18.59 -0.35 -7.64
C GLY A 29 17.49 -0.73 -8.62
N GLU A 30 17.35 -2.01 -8.98
CA GLU A 30 16.30 -2.45 -9.89
C GLU A 30 14.93 -2.30 -9.23
N PRO A 31 13.93 -1.74 -9.92
CA PRO A 31 12.58 -1.69 -9.36
C PRO A 31 11.92 -3.07 -9.35
N GLN A 32 11.20 -3.38 -8.26
CA GLN A 32 10.38 -4.58 -8.14
C GLN A 32 8.95 -4.14 -7.90
N VAL A 33 7.99 -4.72 -8.62
CA VAL A 33 6.59 -4.34 -8.49
C VAL A 33 5.73 -5.56 -8.16
N THR A 34 4.82 -5.39 -7.19
CA THR A 34 3.83 -6.41 -6.81
C THR A 34 2.50 -5.74 -6.50
N PRO A 35 1.36 -6.45 -6.72
CA PRO A 35 0.06 -5.92 -6.31
C PRO A 35 -0.13 -6.07 -4.80
N VAL A 36 -0.73 -5.07 -4.18
CA VAL A 36 -1.05 -5.10 -2.74
C VAL A 36 -2.46 -4.55 -2.51
N TRP A 37 -3.07 -4.94 -1.40
CA TRP A 37 -4.25 -4.29 -0.87
C TRP A 37 -3.84 -2.97 -0.26
N ILE A 38 -4.71 -1.96 -0.35
CA ILE A 38 -4.36 -0.60 0.02
C ILE A 38 -5.36 -0.01 1.00
N ASP A 39 -4.85 0.84 1.90
CA ASP A 39 -5.65 1.59 2.86
C ASP A 39 -5.14 3.03 2.91
N TYR A 40 -5.88 3.90 3.58
CA TYR A 40 -5.54 5.31 3.68
C TYR A 40 -6.10 5.87 5.00
N ASP A 41 -5.29 6.64 5.73
CA ASP A 41 -5.71 7.21 7.02
C ASP A 41 -6.10 8.69 6.93
N GLY A 42 -6.24 9.24 5.72
CA GLY A 42 -6.51 10.65 5.49
C GLY A 42 -5.25 11.46 5.23
N GLU A 43 -4.08 10.88 5.43
CA GLU A 43 -2.79 11.56 5.32
C GLU A 43 -1.75 10.70 4.64
N ARG A 44 -1.67 9.42 5.02
CA ARG A 44 -0.67 8.48 4.49
C ARG A 44 -1.34 7.28 3.85
N VAL A 45 -0.70 6.77 2.81
CA VAL A 45 -1.13 5.53 2.14
C VAL A 45 -0.57 4.36 2.95
N ILE A 46 -1.41 3.34 3.20
CA ILE A 46 -1.08 2.25 4.10
C ILE A 46 -1.19 0.92 3.35
N PHE A 47 -0.20 0.05 3.53
CA PHE A 47 -0.31 -1.34 3.08
C PHE A 47 0.25 -2.28 4.13
N ASN A 48 -0.07 -3.56 3.99
CA ASN A 48 0.29 -4.60 4.94
C ASN A 48 0.99 -5.73 4.19
N THR A 49 2.04 -6.27 4.78
CA THR A 49 2.76 -7.39 4.21
C THR A 49 3.30 -8.28 5.35
N ALA A 50 4.06 -9.30 5.00
CA ALA A 50 4.69 -10.16 5.99
C ALA A 50 6.17 -9.81 6.13
N VAL A 51 6.65 -9.82 7.36
CA VAL A 51 8.07 -9.61 7.67
C VAL A 51 8.90 -10.63 6.89
N GLY A 52 9.97 -10.16 6.24
CA GLY A 52 10.90 -11.00 5.49
C GLY A 52 10.58 -11.14 4.01
N ARG A 53 9.41 -10.67 3.54
CA ARG A 53 9.13 -10.64 2.10
C ARG A 53 10.05 -9.62 1.42
N GLN A 54 10.23 -9.77 0.10
CA GLN A 54 11.17 -8.92 -0.65
C GLN A 54 10.88 -7.43 -0.48
N LYS A 55 9.60 -7.02 -0.52
CA LYS A 55 9.25 -5.60 -0.34
C LYS A 55 9.58 -5.10 1.06
N ASP A 56 9.45 -5.94 2.07
CA ASP A 56 9.83 -5.58 3.45
C ASP A 56 11.34 -5.33 3.54
N LYS A 57 12.13 -6.24 2.98
CA LYS A 57 13.58 -6.08 2.95
C LYS A 57 14.01 -4.84 2.18
N ASN A 58 13.38 -4.61 1.02
CA ASN A 58 13.68 -3.46 0.17
C ASN A 58 13.40 -2.15 0.90
N LEU A 59 12.25 -2.05 1.57
CA LEU A 59 11.84 -0.81 2.23
C LEU A 59 12.59 -0.53 3.53
N GLN A 60 13.15 -1.55 4.17
CA GLN A 60 14.04 -1.34 5.31
C GLN A 60 15.38 -0.76 4.87
N ARG A 61 15.82 -1.06 3.66
CA ARG A 61 17.08 -0.55 3.11
C ARG A 61 16.91 0.80 2.42
N ASP A 62 15.79 0.99 1.70
CA ASP A 62 15.53 2.19 0.92
C ASP A 62 14.03 2.53 1.04
N ALA A 63 13.73 3.65 1.66
CA ALA A 63 12.36 4.04 1.98
C ALA A 63 11.55 4.54 0.77
N ARG A 64 12.17 4.71 -0.39
CA ARG A 64 11.48 5.21 -1.59
C ARG A 64 10.49 4.18 -2.11
N VAL A 65 9.28 4.63 -2.46
CA VAL A 65 8.20 3.76 -2.88
C VAL A 65 7.31 4.49 -3.89
N SER A 66 6.75 3.74 -4.82
CA SER A 66 5.79 4.24 -5.78
C SER A 66 4.61 3.28 -5.88
N LEU A 67 3.40 3.84 -5.96
CA LEU A 67 2.18 3.05 -6.08
C LEU A 67 1.33 3.58 -7.22
N SER A 68 0.74 2.66 -7.98
CA SER A 68 -0.26 3.00 -8.99
C SER A 68 -1.55 2.24 -8.65
N ILE A 69 -2.65 2.98 -8.48
CA ILE A 69 -3.95 2.44 -8.09
C ILE A 69 -4.93 2.72 -9.22
N ALA A 70 -5.32 1.69 -9.96
CA ALA A 70 -6.28 1.82 -11.04
C ALA A 70 -7.69 1.55 -10.51
N ASP A 71 -8.66 2.31 -11.02
CA ASP A 71 -10.07 2.07 -10.71
C ASP A 71 -10.47 0.70 -11.29
N PRO A 72 -10.97 -0.23 -10.49
CA PRO A 72 -11.38 -1.54 -10.99
C PRO A 72 -12.57 -1.48 -11.96
N ASP A 73 -13.33 -0.40 -11.93
CA ASP A 73 -14.48 -0.19 -12.81
C ASP A 73 -14.12 0.57 -14.09
N ASN A 74 -12.97 1.25 -14.09
CA ASN A 74 -12.51 2.04 -15.24
C ASN A 74 -10.98 2.13 -15.22
N PRO A 75 -10.28 1.26 -15.97
CA PRO A 75 -8.81 1.19 -15.90
C PRO A 75 -8.09 2.43 -16.42
N TYR A 76 -8.79 3.34 -17.09
CA TYR A 76 -8.22 4.61 -17.54
C TYR A 76 -8.20 5.67 -16.45
N ARG A 77 -8.86 5.39 -15.32
CA ARG A 77 -8.88 6.27 -14.16
C ARG A 77 -7.91 5.70 -13.13
N TYR A 78 -6.88 6.46 -12.76
CA TYR A 78 -5.88 5.99 -11.81
C TYR A 78 -5.30 7.11 -10.97
N LEU A 79 -4.69 6.70 -9.87
CA LEU A 79 -3.95 7.56 -8.96
C LEU A 79 -2.53 6.99 -8.81
N GLU A 80 -1.52 7.84 -9.04
CA GLU A 80 -0.13 7.47 -8.76
C GLU A 80 0.36 8.25 -7.55
N VAL A 81 0.99 7.56 -6.61
CA VAL A 81 1.60 8.17 -5.42
C VAL A 81 3.06 7.76 -5.37
N ARG A 82 3.95 8.74 -5.33
CA ARG A 82 5.37 8.51 -5.07
C ARG A 82 5.73 9.15 -3.75
N GLY A 83 6.45 8.43 -2.91
CA GLY A 83 6.80 8.96 -1.60
C GLY A 83 7.81 8.10 -0.87
N ARG A 84 7.77 8.20 0.45
CA ARG A 84 8.68 7.48 1.34
C ARG A 84 7.91 6.83 2.46
N VAL A 85 8.35 5.64 2.84
CA VAL A 85 7.88 5.00 4.06
C VAL A 85 8.28 5.87 5.24
N SER A 86 7.31 6.31 6.01
CA SER A 86 7.51 7.12 7.22
C SER A 86 7.27 6.35 8.49
N GLU A 87 6.65 5.17 8.39
CA GLU A 87 6.42 4.31 9.55
C GLU A 87 6.34 2.85 9.11
N ARG A 88 6.97 1.98 9.88
CA ARG A 88 6.89 0.53 9.77
C ARG A 88 6.60 -0.02 11.16
N THR A 89 5.51 -0.79 11.30
CA THR A 89 5.14 -1.32 12.61
C THR A 89 4.46 -2.68 12.51
N THR A 90 4.79 -3.57 13.44
CA THR A 90 4.07 -4.83 13.60
C THR A 90 2.87 -4.68 14.52
N SER A 91 2.81 -3.60 15.29
CA SER A 91 1.72 -3.33 16.22
C SER A 91 0.41 -3.11 15.47
N GLY A 92 -0.62 -3.89 15.78
CA GLY A 92 -1.92 -3.81 15.13
C GLY A 92 -1.97 -4.39 13.72
N ALA A 93 -0.88 -4.99 13.23
CA ALA A 93 -0.80 -5.46 11.86
C ALA A 93 -1.73 -6.66 11.59
N ASP A 94 -1.95 -7.53 12.56
CA ASP A 94 -2.88 -8.65 12.41
C ASP A 94 -4.32 -8.16 12.31
N ALA A 95 -4.72 -7.22 13.16
CA ALA A 95 -6.06 -6.62 13.08
C ALA A 95 -6.24 -5.87 11.76
N HIS A 96 -5.21 -5.20 11.29
CA HIS A 96 -5.25 -4.46 10.03
C HIS A 96 -5.43 -5.38 8.82
N ILE A 97 -4.69 -6.50 8.76
CA ILE A 97 -4.85 -7.42 7.61
C ILE A 97 -6.24 -8.08 7.63
N ASP A 98 -6.80 -8.33 8.81
CA ASP A 98 -8.17 -8.82 8.92
C ASP A 98 -9.18 -7.78 8.41
N LYS A 99 -8.97 -6.50 8.73
CA LYS A 99 -9.78 -5.40 8.19
C LYS A 99 -9.67 -5.34 6.66
N MET A 100 -8.48 -5.54 6.11
CA MET A 100 -8.28 -5.58 4.66
C MET A 100 -8.97 -6.79 4.04
N ALA A 101 -8.94 -7.95 4.70
CA ALA A 101 -9.64 -9.14 4.23
C ALA A 101 -11.15 -8.90 4.18
N LYS A 102 -11.71 -8.15 5.12
CA LYS A 102 -13.13 -7.77 5.08
C LYS A 102 -13.44 -6.92 3.87
N LYS A 103 -12.60 -5.93 3.59
CA LYS A 103 -12.78 -5.03 2.44
C LYS A 103 -12.66 -5.78 1.10
N TYR A 104 -11.61 -6.59 0.93
CA TYR A 104 -11.29 -7.19 -0.37
C TYR A 104 -11.95 -8.54 -0.62
N LEU A 105 -12.22 -9.32 0.42
CA LEU A 105 -12.71 -10.70 0.31
C LEU A 105 -14.05 -10.92 0.99
N ASP A 106 -14.56 -9.93 1.73
CA ASP A 106 -15.73 -10.05 2.57
C ASP A 106 -15.60 -11.19 3.62
N LYS A 107 -14.41 -11.33 4.19
CA LYS A 107 -14.10 -12.31 5.22
C LYS A 107 -13.67 -11.61 6.50
N ASP A 108 -14.08 -12.14 7.65
CA ASP A 108 -13.75 -11.54 8.95
C ASP A 108 -12.29 -11.72 9.34
N LYS A 109 -11.64 -12.76 8.79
CA LYS A 109 -10.24 -13.06 9.05
C LYS A 109 -9.48 -13.26 7.75
N TYR A 110 -8.22 -12.86 7.75
CA TYR A 110 -7.31 -13.07 6.63
C TYR A 110 -7.08 -14.57 6.43
N PRO A 111 -7.53 -15.15 5.29
CA PRO A 111 -7.52 -16.61 5.11
C PRO A 111 -6.16 -17.19 4.67
N PHE A 112 -5.20 -16.34 4.27
CA PHE A 112 -3.94 -16.79 3.69
C PHE A 112 -2.77 -16.78 4.68
N ARG A 113 -3.06 -16.63 5.97
CA ARG A 113 -2.05 -16.59 7.03
C ARG A 113 -1.28 -17.91 7.10
N GLN A 114 0.05 -17.83 7.10
CA GLN A 114 0.93 -18.98 7.20
C GLN A 114 1.43 -19.14 8.64
N PRO A 115 1.77 -20.37 9.09
CA PRO A 115 2.37 -20.58 10.40
C PRO A 115 3.65 -19.77 10.56
N GLY A 116 3.78 -19.07 11.69
CA GLY A 116 4.96 -18.24 11.98
C GLY A 116 5.01 -16.91 11.24
N GLU A 117 4.00 -16.59 10.43
CA GLU A 117 3.95 -15.33 9.70
C GLU A 117 3.75 -14.16 10.66
N VAL A 118 4.59 -13.14 10.54
CA VAL A 118 4.47 -11.89 11.29
C VAL A 118 4.06 -10.80 10.29
N ARG A 119 2.90 -10.19 10.52
CA ARG A 119 2.40 -9.10 9.66
C ARG A 119 3.06 -7.79 10.06
N VAL A 120 3.18 -6.89 9.08
CA VAL A 120 3.77 -5.57 9.27
C VAL A 120 3.03 -4.54 8.43
N ILE A 121 2.78 -3.37 9.05
CA ILE A 121 2.14 -2.23 8.40
C ILE A 121 3.23 -1.26 7.94
N PHE A 122 3.10 -0.79 6.71
CA PHE A 122 3.89 0.32 6.17
C PHE A 122 3.01 1.51 5.90
N LYS A 123 3.44 2.70 6.32
CA LYS A 123 2.75 3.96 6.05
C LYS A 123 3.64 4.83 5.19
N VAL A 124 3.08 5.29 4.09
CA VAL A 124 3.79 6.05 3.06
C VAL A 124 3.35 7.50 3.10
N THR A 125 4.30 8.41 3.30
CA THR A 125 4.07 9.84 3.17
C THR A 125 4.20 10.23 1.70
N PRO A 126 3.12 10.74 1.07
CA PRO A 126 3.20 11.16 -0.33
C PRO A 126 4.13 12.34 -0.51
N GLU A 127 4.93 12.31 -1.58
CA GLU A 127 5.78 13.44 -2.01
C GLU A 127 5.32 13.99 -3.37
N HIS A 128 4.79 13.12 -4.23
CA HIS A 128 4.24 13.49 -5.53
C HIS A 128 2.98 12.68 -5.77
N VAL A 129 1.94 13.34 -6.25
CA VAL A 129 0.66 12.71 -6.58
C VAL A 129 0.27 13.14 -7.99
N THR A 130 0.00 12.15 -8.87
CA THR A 130 -0.56 12.39 -10.19
C THR A 130 -1.81 11.54 -10.37
N SER A 131 -2.71 11.98 -11.22
CA SER A 131 -3.98 11.29 -11.43
C SER A 131 -4.50 11.53 -12.83
N ALA A 132 -5.34 10.63 -13.32
CA ALA A 132 -6.02 10.75 -14.61
C ALA A 132 -7.44 10.20 -14.48
N GLY A 133 -8.35 10.80 -15.25
CA GLY A 133 -9.77 10.42 -15.23
C GLY A 133 -10.54 11.11 -14.08
#